data_70a986c4b9a18c2a885b8563a5701dd1
#
_entry.id   70a986c4b9a18c2a885b8563a5701dd1
#
_cell.length_a   1.000
_cell.length_b   1.000
_cell.length_c   1.000
_cell.angle_alpha   90.00
_cell.angle_beta   90.00
_cell.angle_gamma   90.00
#
_symmetry.space_group_name_H-M   'P 1'
#
loop_
_entity.id
_entity.type
_entity.pdbx_description
1 polymer ?
#
loop_
_entity_poly.entity_id
_entity_poly.type
_entity_poly.pdbx_seq_one_letter_code
_entity_poly.pdbx_strand_id
1 'polypeptide(L)'
;MQRKRIYNPGSNETLTDRKVFSGNPHGILNFTKAKYTWALKLWDLMEANTWFPKEVDTTKDALDYRCNLTAGEKRMYDLVWSQLISMDSFQTNNLADNINPYITAPEINAVLARQAYEEANHSKSYAVMVEAICDNTDLIYEMEKHDETLREKNDFISSIYEELAGNVDDNKLLLAMVANQILEGVYFYSGFTAIYALARAGKMLGSAQMIRFIQRDEITHLLLFQNMINSVRKERPDLFNENNINKIYDMFKKAGDLEIKWGKYITQNQIMGFTDDIIEEYIHYLVDQRLVAINLDKIYNAKHPIKWVDDFSKFNDQKSNFFESKVTNYSKGSISFDDF
;
A
#
# COMPACT_ATOMS: atom_id res chain seq x y z
N MET A 1 8.89 24.83 2.48
CA MET A 1 7.81 24.78 1.47
C MET A 1 6.52 25.34 2.05
N GLN A 2 5.65 25.97 1.22
CA GLN A 2 4.34 26.45 1.68
C GLN A 2 3.25 25.46 1.26
N ARG A 3 2.22 25.30 2.10
CA ARG A 3 1.00 24.58 1.71
C ARG A 3 0.32 25.28 0.53
N LYS A 4 -0.27 24.52 -0.39
CA LYS A 4 -1.05 25.09 -1.49
C LYS A 4 -2.20 25.94 -0.97
N ARG A 5 -2.53 26.98 -1.70
CA ARG A 5 -3.74 27.78 -1.43
C ARG A 5 -4.97 26.99 -1.87
N ILE A 6 -6.03 27.03 -1.06
CA ILE A 6 -7.31 26.40 -1.39
C ILE A 6 -7.94 27.09 -2.62
N TYR A 7 -7.82 28.41 -2.68
CA TYR A 7 -8.29 29.25 -3.78
C TYR A 7 -7.30 30.36 -4.06
N ASN A 8 -6.92 30.54 -5.32
CA ASN A 8 -5.92 31.51 -5.75
C ASN A 8 -6.31 32.14 -7.10
N PRO A 9 -7.28 33.11 -7.09
CA PRO A 9 -7.78 33.71 -8.32
C PRO A 9 -6.72 34.52 -9.08
N GLY A 10 -5.63 34.89 -8.44
CA GLY A 10 -4.51 35.58 -9.07
C GLY A 10 -3.48 34.67 -9.74
N SER A 11 -3.71 33.38 -9.77
CA SER A 11 -2.81 32.45 -10.45
C SER A 11 -2.91 32.61 -11.97
N ASN A 12 -1.73 32.72 -12.60
CA ASN A 12 -1.57 32.68 -14.06
C ASN A 12 -0.90 31.37 -14.52
N GLU A 13 -0.91 30.32 -13.66
CA GLU A 13 -0.31 29.03 -13.98
C GLU A 13 -0.96 28.42 -15.22
N THR A 14 -0.15 28.18 -16.23
CA THR A 14 -0.58 27.46 -17.44
C THR A 14 -0.48 25.94 -17.20
N LEU A 15 -1.06 25.16 -18.11
CA LEU A 15 -0.95 23.70 -18.04
C LEU A 15 0.51 23.22 -18.11
N THR A 16 1.35 23.92 -18.88
CA THR A 16 2.79 23.60 -19.00
C THR A 16 3.57 23.93 -17.74
N ASP A 17 3.18 24.97 -16.99
CA ASP A 17 3.87 25.40 -15.76
C ASP A 17 3.49 24.53 -14.56
N ARG A 18 2.38 23.80 -14.64
CA ARG A 18 1.90 22.94 -13.55
C ARG A 18 2.97 21.94 -13.11
N LYS A 19 3.09 21.74 -11.80
CA LYS A 19 4.05 20.83 -11.18
C LYS A 19 3.36 19.93 -10.18
N VAL A 20 3.98 18.80 -9.88
CA VAL A 20 3.49 17.90 -8.82
C VAL A 20 3.39 18.67 -7.51
N PHE A 21 4.46 19.37 -7.13
CA PHE A 21 4.49 20.27 -5.98
C PHE A 21 5.28 21.55 -6.32
N SER A 22 5.24 22.56 -5.43
CA SER A 22 5.89 23.86 -5.66
C SER A 22 5.37 24.61 -6.91
N GLY A 23 4.17 24.28 -7.38
CA GLY A 23 3.43 25.06 -8.38
C GLY A 23 2.63 26.20 -7.73
N ASN A 24 1.89 26.93 -8.58
CA ASN A 24 1.02 28.02 -8.14
C ASN A 24 -0.41 27.85 -8.69
N PRO A 25 -1.13 26.78 -8.29
CA PRO A 25 -2.42 26.44 -8.86
C PRO A 25 -3.50 27.47 -8.53
N HIS A 26 -4.52 27.55 -9.39
CA HIS A 26 -5.72 28.35 -9.16
C HIS A 26 -6.61 27.80 -8.02
N GLY A 27 -6.52 26.49 -7.74
CA GLY A 27 -7.30 25.79 -6.74
C GLY A 27 -8.61 25.18 -7.23
N ILE A 28 -8.94 25.32 -8.52
CA ILE A 28 -10.13 24.71 -9.12
C ILE A 28 -9.77 23.35 -9.74
N LEU A 29 -10.51 22.31 -9.37
CA LEU A 29 -10.42 21.00 -10.00
C LEU A 29 -11.06 21.06 -11.40
N ASN A 30 -10.22 20.92 -12.42
CA ASN A 30 -10.67 20.92 -13.81
C ASN A 30 -10.19 19.66 -14.53
N PHE A 31 -11.04 18.64 -14.54
CA PHE A 31 -10.75 17.34 -15.18
C PHE A 31 -10.72 17.41 -16.72
N THR A 32 -11.17 18.52 -17.33
CA THR A 32 -11.08 18.68 -18.79
C THR A 32 -9.69 19.12 -19.25
N LYS A 33 -8.84 19.58 -18.31
CA LYS A 33 -7.48 20.09 -18.58
C LYS A 33 -6.51 19.57 -17.54
N ALA A 34 -5.90 18.43 -17.81
CA ALA A 34 -4.91 17.79 -16.95
C ALA A 34 -3.55 17.72 -17.64
N LYS A 35 -2.47 18.07 -16.92
CA LYS A 35 -1.08 17.81 -17.35
C LYS A 35 -0.74 16.35 -17.14
N TYR A 36 -1.11 15.81 -15.99
CA TYR A 36 -0.83 14.43 -15.59
C TYR A 36 -2.04 13.55 -15.95
N THR A 37 -2.16 13.24 -17.25
CA THR A 37 -3.29 12.45 -17.78
C THR A 37 -3.36 11.05 -17.17
N TRP A 38 -2.24 10.50 -16.68
CA TRP A 38 -2.19 9.25 -15.93
C TRP A 38 -3.02 9.33 -14.63
N ALA A 39 -3.09 10.50 -13.99
CA ALA A 39 -3.91 10.67 -12.78
C ALA A 39 -5.40 10.46 -13.07
N LEU A 40 -5.89 10.95 -14.23
CA LEU A 40 -7.29 10.74 -14.62
C LEU A 40 -7.59 9.26 -14.88
N LYS A 41 -6.67 8.55 -15.54
CA LYS A 41 -6.80 7.09 -15.77
C LYS A 41 -6.83 6.32 -14.46
N LEU A 42 -5.98 6.70 -13.48
CA LEU A 42 -6.01 6.08 -12.14
C LEU A 42 -7.33 6.37 -11.43
N TRP A 43 -7.85 7.61 -11.52
CA TRP A 43 -9.15 7.96 -10.96
C TRP A 43 -10.25 7.03 -11.51
N ASP A 44 -10.36 6.93 -12.84
CA ASP A 44 -11.38 6.10 -13.50
C ASP A 44 -11.26 4.63 -13.07
N LEU A 45 -10.04 4.14 -12.92
CA LEU A 45 -9.76 2.79 -12.50
C LEU A 45 -10.14 2.53 -11.03
N MET A 46 -9.73 3.42 -10.11
CA MET A 46 -10.09 3.35 -8.69
C MET A 46 -11.61 3.45 -8.50
N GLU A 47 -12.30 4.26 -9.32
CA GLU A 47 -13.75 4.37 -9.30
C GLU A 47 -14.41 3.07 -9.77
N ALA A 48 -13.95 2.49 -10.88
CA ALA A 48 -14.43 1.20 -11.40
C ALA A 48 -14.20 0.03 -10.44
N ASN A 49 -13.14 0.11 -9.64
CA ASN A 49 -12.77 -0.91 -8.66
C ASN A 49 -13.43 -0.74 -7.28
N THR A 50 -14.32 0.22 -7.09
CA THR A 50 -15.01 0.43 -5.81
C THR A 50 -15.69 -0.84 -5.30
N TRP A 51 -15.45 -1.15 -4.03
CA TRP A 51 -16.02 -2.31 -3.34
C TRP A 51 -16.38 -1.98 -1.89
N PHE A 52 -17.13 -2.87 -1.23
CA PHE A 52 -17.55 -2.68 0.16
C PHE A 52 -17.28 -3.95 0.98
N PRO A 53 -16.90 -3.83 2.27
CA PRO A 53 -16.60 -4.99 3.13
C PRO A 53 -17.71 -6.04 3.19
N LYS A 54 -19.00 -5.61 3.10
CA LYS A 54 -20.17 -6.49 3.10
C LYS A 54 -20.27 -7.44 1.89
N GLU A 55 -19.45 -7.25 0.87
CA GLU A 55 -19.39 -8.14 -0.30
C GLU A 55 -18.65 -9.45 0.01
N VAL A 56 -17.97 -9.54 1.16
CA VAL A 56 -17.18 -10.71 1.56
C VAL A 56 -17.89 -11.48 2.67
N ASP A 57 -18.10 -12.77 2.44
CA ASP A 57 -18.64 -13.69 3.46
C ASP A 57 -17.50 -14.22 4.35
N THR A 58 -17.59 -13.94 5.64
CA THR A 58 -16.61 -14.32 6.68
C THR A 58 -17.05 -15.50 7.54
N THR A 59 -18.22 -16.07 7.29
CA THR A 59 -18.83 -17.11 8.15
C THR A 59 -17.94 -18.32 8.30
N LYS A 60 -17.35 -18.80 7.19
CA LYS A 60 -16.44 -19.94 7.21
C LYS A 60 -15.14 -19.60 7.92
N ASP A 61 -14.64 -18.39 7.77
CA ASP A 61 -13.37 -17.96 8.36
C ASP A 61 -13.45 -17.93 9.89
N ALA A 62 -14.58 -17.54 10.46
CA ALA A 62 -14.80 -17.62 11.91
C ALA A 62 -14.75 -19.07 12.44
N LEU A 63 -15.24 -20.03 11.66
CA LEU A 63 -15.11 -21.45 11.99
C LEU A 63 -13.67 -21.94 11.81
N ASP A 64 -13.01 -21.59 10.70
CA ASP A 64 -11.63 -21.95 10.45
C ASP A 64 -10.70 -21.43 11.55
N TYR A 65 -10.86 -20.18 11.96
CA TYR A 65 -10.08 -19.56 13.04
C TYR A 65 -10.22 -20.33 14.36
N ARG A 66 -11.45 -20.71 14.73
CA ARG A 66 -11.69 -21.41 16.01
C ARG A 66 -11.27 -22.87 16.01
N CYS A 67 -11.45 -23.58 14.89
CA CYS A 67 -11.35 -25.03 14.85
C CYS A 67 -10.22 -25.57 13.96
N ASN A 68 -9.80 -24.85 12.91
CA ASN A 68 -8.93 -25.39 11.86
C ASN A 68 -7.55 -24.76 11.83
N LEU A 69 -7.37 -23.56 12.40
CA LEU A 69 -6.05 -22.95 12.53
C LEU A 69 -5.27 -23.56 13.68
N THR A 70 -3.98 -23.85 13.45
CA THR A 70 -3.04 -24.14 14.52
C THR A 70 -2.78 -22.89 15.36
N ALA A 71 -2.19 -23.04 16.54
CA ALA A 71 -1.83 -21.90 17.39
C ALA A 71 -0.87 -20.92 16.68
N GLY A 72 0.07 -21.43 15.88
CA GLY A 72 0.98 -20.60 15.08
C GLY A 72 0.28 -19.85 13.96
N GLU A 73 -0.67 -20.49 13.27
CA GLU A 73 -1.48 -19.83 12.24
C GLU A 73 -2.39 -18.74 12.83
N LYS A 74 -3.03 -18.98 13.98
CA LYS A 74 -3.81 -17.97 14.70
C LYS A 74 -2.95 -16.77 15.09
N ARG A 75 -1.82 -17.03 15.74
CA ARG A 75 -0.88 -15.98 16.14
C ARG A 75 -0.44 -15.13 14.93
N MET A 76 -0.05 -15.77 13.84
CA MET A 76 0.30 -15.07 12.61
C MET A 76 -0.87 -14.23 12.08
N TYR A 77 -2.06 -14.80 12.04
CA TYR A 77 -3.26 -14.13 11.57
C TYR A 77 -3.57 -12.86 12.36
N ASP A 78 -3.55 -12.93 13.70
CA ASP A 78 -3.79 -11.78 14.57
C ASP A 78 -2.74 -10.68 14.40
N LEU A 79 -1.46 -11.04 14.28
CA LEU A 79 -0.36 -10.12 14.07
C LEU A 79 -0.41 -9.45 12.69
N VAL A 80 -0.84 -10.17 11.65
CA VAL A 80 -1.03 -9.60 10.31
C VAL A 80 -2.11 -8.52 10.34
N TRP A 81 -3.26 -8.76 10.99
CA TRP A 81 -4.28 -7.72 11.10
C TRP A 81 -3.80 -6.50 11.89
N SER A 82 -3.09 -6.71 12.99
CA SER A 82 -2.50 -5.60 13.76
C SER A 82 -1.56 -4.74 12.90
N GLN A 83 -0.74 -5.37 12.06
CA GLN A 83 0.14 -4.69 11.12
C GLN A 83 -0.66 -3.87 10.10
N LEU A 84 -1.62 -4.50 9.41
CA LEU A 84 -2.39 -3.86 8.35
C LEU A 84 -3.22 -2.68 8.88
N ILE A 85 -3.87 -2.84 10.05
CA ILE A 85 -4.60 -1.78 10.74
C ILE A 85 -3.71 -0.57 11.01
N SER A 86 -2.49 -0.80 11.50
CA SER A 86 -1.54 0.29 11.78
C SER A 86 -1.14 1.02 10.48
N MET A 87 -0.80 0.27 9.42
CA MET A 87 -0.30 0.83 8.17
C MET A 87 -1.35 1.72 7.48
N ASP A 88 -2.58 1.24 7.31
CA ASP A 88 -3.66 2.02 6.68
C ASP A 88 -4.08 3.23 7.51
N SER A 89 -4.02 3.10 8.84
CA SER A 89 -4.25 4.24 9.73
C SER A 89 -3.21 5.34 9.53
N PHE A 90 -1.92 4.98 9.46
CA PHE A 90 -0.85 5.92 9.19
C PHE A 90 -1.01 6.55 7.80
N GLN A 91 -1.36 5.74 6.81
CA GLN A 91 -1.52 6.19 5.44
C GLN A 91 -2.70 7.15 5.29
N THR A 92 -3.87 6.82 5.86
CA THR A 92 -5.03 7.73 5.87
C THR A 92 -4.66 9.11 6.42
N ASN A 93 -3.99 9.15 7.58
CA ASN A 93 -3.59 10.39 8.23
C ASN A 93 -2.51 11.12 7.40
N ASN A 94 -1.48 10.40 6.93
CA ASN A 94 -0.38 10.97 6.17
C ASN A 94 -0.84 11.61 4.85
N LEU A 95 -1.73 10.94 4.12
CA LEU A 95 -2.27 11.47 2.86
C LEU A 95 -3.01 12.80 3.07
N ALA A 96 -3.86 12.86 4.09
CA ALA A 96 -4.69 14.03 4.37
C ALA A 96 -3.88 15.21 4.93
N ASP A 97 -3.03 14.95 5.92
CA ASP A 97 -2.41 16.00 6.74
C ASP A 97 -1.01 16.40 6.25
N ASN A 98 -0.27 15.49 5.62
CA ASN A 98 1.11 15.69 5.26
C ASN A 98 1.35 15.80 3.74
N ILE A 99 0.86 14.87 2.93
CA ILE A 99 1.18 14.82 1.49
C ILE A 99 0.30 15.80 0.70
N ASN A 100 -1.02 15.59 0.74
CA ASN A 100 -1.97 16.33 -0.10
C ASN A 100 -1.89 17.86 0.06
N PRO A 101 -1.62 18.43 1.25
CA PRO A 101 -1.46 19.88 1.42
C PRO A 101 -0.36 20.53 0.57
N TYR A 102 0.67 19.77 0.17
CA TYR A 102 1.82 20.26 -0.58
C TYR A 102 1.77 19.90 -2.07
N ILE A 103 0.89 18.99 -2.47
CA ILE A 103 0.70 18.65 -3.89
C ILE A 103 -0.11 19.76 -4.57
N THR A 104 0.47 20.33 -5.64
CA THR A 104 -0.09 21.50 -6.31
C THR A 104 -0.83 21.17 -7.61
N ALA A 105 -0.68 19.97 -8.15
CA ALA A 105 -1.42 19.51 -9.32
C ALA A 105 -2.85 19.10 -8.95
N PRO A 106 -3.91 19.80 -9.44
CA PRO A 106 -5.29 19.52 -9.05
C PRO A 106 -5.76 18.09 -9.36
N GLU A 107 -5.37 17.53 -10.51
CA GLU A 107 -5.70 16.17 -10.90
C GLU A 107 -5.07 15.11 -9.97
N ILE A 108 -3.86 15.37 -9.47
CA ILE A 108 -3.22 14.49 -8.48
C ILE A 108 -3.90 14.62 -7.12
N ASN A 109 -4.30 15.83 -6.72
CA ASN A 109 -5.05 16.02 -5.47
C ASN A 109 -6.35 15.21 -5.43
N ALA A 110 -7.04 15.10 -6.55
CA ALA A 110 -8.25 14.30 -6.63
C ALA A 110 -7.95 12.82 -6.38
N VAL A 111 -6.92 12.27 -7.01
CA VAL A 111 -6.55 10.86 -6.83
C VAL A 111 -6.06 10.58 -5.40
N LEU A 112 -5.30 11.49 -4.78
CA LEU A 112 -4.90 11.38 -3.38
C LEU A 112 -6.11 11.39 -2.43
N ALA A 113 -7.15 12.19 -2.71
CA ALA A 113 -8.39 12.17 -1.93
C ALA A 113 -9.14 10.85 -2.11
N ARG A 114 -9.10 10.28 -3.32
CA ARG A 114 -9.67 8.95 -3.58
C ARG A 114 -8.90 7.86 -2.84
N GLN A 115 -7.57 7.87 -2.87
CA GLN A 115 -6.75 6.94 -2.09
C GLN A 115 -7.09 7.04 -0.60
N ALA A 116 -7.15 8.22 -0.02
CA ALA A 116 -7.51 8.38 1.40
C ALA A 116 -8.89 7.77 1.75
N TYR A 117 -9.84 7.81 0.81
CA TYR A 117 -11.11 7.09 0.97
C TYR A 117 -10.90 5.56 0.97
N GLU A 118 -10.05 5.05 0.09
CA GLU A 118 -9.79 3.61 -0.02
C GLU A 118 -9.08 3.09 1.24
N GLU A 119 -8.11 3.81 1.79
CA GLU A 119 -7.45 3.47 3.06
C GLU A 119 -8.45 3.42 4.24
N ALA A 120 -9.37 4.38 4.28
CA ALA A 120 -10.44 4.35 5.28
C ALA A 120 -11.42 3.17 5.08
N ASN A 121 -11.67 2.76 3.83
CA ASN A 121 -12.46 1.56 3.51
C ASN A 121 -11.72 0.28 3.89
N HIS A 122 -10.39 0.22 3.69
CA HIS A 122 -9.54 -0.88 4.16
C HIS A 122 -9.61 -1.01 5.67
N SER A 123 -9.41 0.08 6.41
CA SER A 123 -9.52 0.11 7.88
C SER A 123 -10.89 -0.38 8.36
N LYS A 124 -11.98 0.02 7.68
CA LYS A 124 -13.33 -0.49 7.97
C LYS A 124 -13.46 -1.98 7.69
N SER A 125 -12.81 -2.47 6.65
CA SER A 125 -12.83 -3.89 6.30
C SER A 125 -12.12 -4.75 7.35
N TYR A 126 -11.00 -4.25 7.89
CA TYR A 126 -10.28 -4.90 8.98
C TYR A 126 -11.14 -4.99 10.25
N ALA A 127 -11.87 -3.92 10.59
CA ALA A 127 -12.80 -3.96 11.70
C ALA A 127 -13.85 -5.07 11.53
N VAL A 128 -14.46 -5.19 10.34
CA VAL A 128 -15.43 -6.25 10.03
C VAL A 128 -14.82 -7.64 10.17
N MET A 129 -13.56 -7.83 9.68
CA MET A 129 -12.88 -9.12 9.76
C MET A 129 -12.51 -9.48 11.20
N VAL A 130 -11.92 -8.55 11.94
CA VAL A 130 -11.46 -8.79 13.31
C VAL A 130 -12.62 -9.05 14.24
N GLU A 131 -13.71 -8.25 14.15
CA GLU A 131 -14.91 -8.45 14.97
C GLU A 131 -15.64 -9.78 14.68
N ALA A 132 -15.68 -10.20 13.41
CA ALA A 132 -16.39 -11.43 13.03
C ALA A 132 -15.61 -12.70 13.35
N ILE A 133 -14.28 -12.64 13.38
CA ILE A 133 -13.41 -13.83 13.33
C ILE A 133 -12.59 -14.01 14.59
N CYS A 134 -11.93 -12.94 15.10
CA CYS A 134 -10.92 -13.03 16.13
C CYS A 134 -11.50 -13.10 17.55
N ASP A 135 -10.77 -13.78 18.45
CA ASP A 135 -11.22 -13.95 19.83
C ASP A 135 -11.01 -12.70 20.71
N ASN A 136 -10.01 -11.87 20.39
CA ASN A 136 -9.66 -10.67 21.17
C ASN A 136 -9.33 -9.48 20.26
N THR A 137 -10.37 -8.71 19.94
CA THR A 137 -10.28 -7.53 19.06
C THR A 137 -9.41 -6.43 19.66
N ASP A 138 -9.56 -6.15 20.96
CA ASP A 138 -8.84 -5.08 21.63
C ASP A 138 -7.33 -5.33 21.59
N LEU A 139 -6.89 -6.57 21.81
CA LEU A 139 -5.48 -6.92 21.73
C LEU A 139 -4.90 -6.69 20.32
N ILE A 140 -5.67 -6.96 19.27
CA ILE A 140 -5.23 -6.75 17.89
C ILE A 140 -5.04 -5.24 17.61
N TYR A 141 -5.98 -4.40 18.04
CA TYR A 141 -5.90 -2.95 17.88
C TYR A 141 -4.83 -2.27 18.73
N GLU A 142 -4.43 -2.90 19.83
CA GLU A 142 -3.43 -2.36 20.77
C GLU A 142 -2.09 -3.10 20.70
N MET A 143 -1.89 -3.94 19.70
CA MET A 143 -0.69 -4.80 19.59
C MET A 143 0.61 -4.01 19.60
N GLU A 144 0.65 -2.83 18.96
CA GLU A 144 1.84 -1.98 18.94
C GLU A 144 2.28 -1.51 20.36
N LYS A 145 1.38 -1.53 21.34
CA LYS A 145 1.71 -1.23 22.74
C LYS A 145 2.44 -2.39 23.41
N HIS A 146 2.28 -3.59 22.90
CA HIS A 146 2.74 -4.83 23.53
C HIS A 146 3.81 -5.57 22.73
N ASP A 147 3.93 -5.28 21.42
CA ASP A 147 4.90 -5.94 20.54
C ASP A 147 5.96 -4.95 20.05
N GLU A 148 7.20 -5.17 20.49
CA GLU A 148 8.34 -4.29 20.17
C GLU A 148 8.74 -4.42 18.69
N THR A 149 8.58 -5.60 18.07
CA THR A 149 8.94 -5.82 16.67
C THR A 149 8.00 -5.08 15.74
N LEU A 150 6.70 -5.08 16.05
CA LEU A 150 5.71 -4.28 15.31
C LEU A 150 5.99 -2.78 15.50
N ARG A 151 6.27 -2.36 16.73
CA ARG A 151 6.56 -0.96 17.03
C ARG A 151 7.78 -0.45 16.30
N GLU A 152 8.89 -1.19 16.28
CA GLU A 152 10.11 -0.78 15.57
C GLU A 152 9.84 -0.51 14.08
N LYS A 153 9.03 -1.35 13.44
CA LYS A 153 8.62 -1.20 12.06
C LYS A 153 7.71 0.02 11.85
N ASN A 154 6.73 0.21 12.73
CA ASN A 154 5.82 1.34 12.72
C ASN A 154 6.54 2.67 12.93
N ASP A 155 7.45 2.73 13.91
CA ASP A 155 8.25 3.92 14.24
C ASP A 155 9.14 4.33 13.06
N PHE A 156 9.70 3.37 12.32
CA PHE A 156 10.53 3.69 11.18
C PHE A 156 9.74 4.44 10.10
N ILE A 157 8.57 3.94 9.70
CA ILE A 157 7.80 4.57 8.61
C ILE A 157 7.13 5.87 9.07
N SER A 158 6.57 5.89 10.27
CA SER A 158 5.89 7.06 10.83
C SER A 158 6.84 8.22 11.07
N SER A 159 8.09 7.95 11.51
CA SER A 159 9.09 9.00 11.74
C SER A 159 9.39 9.80 10.48
N ILE A 160 9.38 9.16 9.30
CA ILE A 160 9.60 9.85 8.02
C ILE A 160 8.41 10.77 7.69
N TYR A 161 7.20 10.33 7.99
CA TYR A 161 5.99 11.14 7.80
C TYR A 161 5.92 12.31 8.79
N GLU A 162 6.29 12.07 10.05
CA GLU A 162 6.33 13.10 11.10
C GLU A 162 7.33 14.23 10.81
N GLU A 163 8.37 13.98 10.02
CA GLU A 163 9.25 15.05 9.55
C GLU A 163 8.52 16.13 8.72
N LEU A 164 7.35 15.81 8.16
CA LEU A 164 6.48 16.76 7.44
C LEU A 164 5.60 17.60 8.36
N ALA A 165 5.44 17.23 9.63
CA ALA A 165 4.66 18.01 10.59
C ALA A 165 5.32 19.34 10.98
N GLY A 166 6.63 19.49 10.74
CA GLY A 166 7.42 20.66 11.05
C GLY A 166 7.72 21.54 9.85
N ASN A 167 9.00 21.84 9.65
CA ASN A 167 9.45 22.63 8.50
C ASN A 167 9.62 21.73 7.27
N VAL A 168 8.64 21.75 6.39
CA VAL A 168 8.64 20.96 5.15
C VAL A 168 9.50 21.63 4.08
N ASP A 169 10.37 20.85 3.46
CA ASP A 169 11.10 21.19 2.25
C ASP A 169 10.88 20.15 1.14
N ASP A 170 11.39 20.43 -0.05
CA ASP A 170 11.21 19.59 -1.23
C ASP A 170 11.86 18.19 -1.06
N ASN A 171 12.98 18.10 -0.31
CA ASN A 171 13.65 16.82 -0.05
C ASN A 171 12.83 15.93 0.89
N LYS A 172 12.31 16.51 1.99
CA LYS A 172 11.46 15.78 2.94
C LYS A 172 10.20 15.26 2.24
N LEU A 173 9.57 16.09 1.41
CA LEU A 173 8.39 15.66 0.66
C LEU A 173 8.71 14.51 -0.31
N LEU A 174 9.85 14.58 -1.04
CA LEU A 174 10.31 13.49 -1.88
C LEU A 174 10.52 12.20 -1.06
N LEU A 175 11.20 12.28 0.08
CA LEU A 175 11.46 11.10 0.92
C LEU A 175 10.16 10.52 1.50
N ALA A 176 9.19 11.35 1.86
CA ALA A 176 7.87 10.89 2.29
C ALA A 176 7.09 10.19 1.15
N MET A 177 7.21 10.66 -0.09
CA MET A 177 6.65 9.97 -1.25
C MET A 177 7.33 8.61 -1.48
N VAL A 178 8.64 8.50 -1.24
CA VAL A 178 9.36 7.21 -1.28
C VAL A 178 8.94 6.30 -0.13
N ALA A 179 8.75 6.85 1.09
CA ALA A 179 8.23 6.09 2.22
C ALA A 179 6.86 5.48 1.92
N ASN A 180 6.02 6.19 1.15
CA ASN A 180 4.76 5.66 0.64
C ASN A 180 4.97 4.44 -0.28
N GLN A 181 5.94 4.49 -1.21
CA GLN A 181 6.28 3.33 -2.05
C GLN A 181 6.75 2.12 -1.22
N ILE A 182 7.42 2.36 -0.09
CA ILE A 182 7.85 1.32 0.84
C ILE A 182 6.63 0.73 1.56
N LEU A 183 5.77 1.57 2.11
CA LEU A 183 4.58 1.14 2.84
C LEU A 183 3.66 0.31 1.94
N GLU A 184 3.25 0.87 0.81
CA GLU A 184 2.32 0.25 -0.13
C GLU A 184 2.92 -0.95 -0.87
N GLY A 185 4.24 -0.96 -1.11
CA GLY A 185 4.88 -1.91 -2.01
C GLY A 185 5.74 -2.98 -1.36
N VAL A 186 6.06 -2.82 -0.08
CA VAL A 186 6.88 -3.77 0.68
C VAL A 186 6.15 -4.22 1.94
N TYR A 187 5.70 -3.29 2.77
CA TYR A 187 5.15 -3.58 4.09
C TYR A 187 3.81 -4.29 4.07
N PHE A 188 2.94 -4.04 3.10
CA PHE A 188 1.67 -4.75 2.98
C PHE A 188 1.83 -6.18 2.44
N TYR A 189 2.80 -6.39 1.56
CA TYR A 189 2.86 -7.62 0.77
C TYR A 189 3.23 -8.87 1.56
N SER A 190 4.00 -8.76 2.65
CA SER A 190 4.25 -9.93 3.52
C SER A 190 2.97 -10.37 4.23
N GLY A 191 2.19 -9.41 4.73
CA GLY A 191 0.88 -9.68 5.35
C GLY A 191 -0.10 -10.32 4.37
N PHE A 192 -0.20 -9.79 3.15
CA PHE A 192 -1.05 -10.38 2.11
C PHE A 192 -0.64 -11.81 1.78
N THR A 193 0.67 -12.04 1.63
CA THR A 193 1.22 -13.37 1.34
C THR A 193 0.94 -14.37 2.46
N ALA A 194 1.01 -13.94 3.71
CA ALA A 194 0.72 -14.78 4.86
C ALA A 194 -0.75 -15.26 4.85
N ILE A 195 -1.70 -14.37 4.55
CA ILE A 195 -3.12 -14.74 4.39
C ILE A 195 -3.33 -15.65 3.18
N TYR A 196 -2.68 -15.38 2.05
CA TYR A 196 -2.76 -16.26 0.87
C TYR A 196 -2.16 -17.64 1.14
N ALA A 197 -1.16 -17.77 1.99
CA ALA A 197 -0.63 -19.08 2.38
C ALA A 197 -1.67 -19.91 3.16
N LEU A 198 -2.49 -19.30 4.02
CA LEU A 198 -3.62 -19.96 4.64
C LEU A 198 -4.69 -20.36 3.62
N ALA A 199 -5.02 -19.47 2.69
CA ALA A 199 -5.99 -19.75 1.64
C ALA A 199 -5.55 -20.89 0.72
N ARG A 200 -4.27 -20.99 0.42
CA ARG A 200 -3.68 -22.11 -0.33
C ARG A 200 -3.86 -23.44 0.39
N ALA A 201 -3.90 -23.43 1.71
CA ALA A 201 -4.22 -24.60 2.53
C ALA A 201 -5.76 -24.83 2.70
N GLY A 202 -6.59 -24.08 2.01
CA GLY A 202 -8.05 -24.19 2.08
C GLY A 202 -8.71 -23.53 3.28
N LYS A 203 -7.97 -22.67 4.01
CA LYS A 203 -8.39 -21.96 5.21
C LYS A 203 -8.52 -20.46 4.97
N MET A 204 -9.37 -19.76 5.70
CA MET A 204 -9.47 -18.29 5.70
C MET A 204 -9.72 -17.70 4.31
N LEU A 205 -10.63 -18.30 3.55
CA LEU A 205 -10.89 -17.93 2.15
C LEU A 205 -11.57 -16.56 2.01
N GLY A 206 -12.44 -16.19 2.94
CA GLY A 206 -13.07 -14.87 3.01
C GLY A 206 -12.01 -13.78 3.26
N SER A 207 -11.09 -14.04 4.20
CA SER A 207 -9.95 -13.14 4.48
C SER A 207 -9.09 -12.94 3.24
N ALA A 208 -8.77 -14.01 2.52
CA ALA A 208 -8.02 -13.91 1.28
C ALA A 208 -8.77 -13.13 0.19
N GLN A 209 -10.09 -13.25 0.12
CA GLN A 209 -10.90 -12.46 -0.81
C GLN A 209 -10.87 -10.97 -0.43
N MET A 210 -10.95 -10.63 0.87
CA MET A 210 -10.81 -9.26 1.36
C MET A 210 -9.47 -8.68 0.98
N ILE A 211 -8.38 -9.40 1.27
CA ILE A 211 -7.01 -9.01 0.91
C ILE A 211 -6.84 -8.83 -0.61
N ARG A 212 -7.51 -9.62 -1.45
CA ARG A 212 -7.47 -9.42 -2.90
C ARG A 212 -8.05 -8.07 -3.32
N PHE A 213 -9.16 -7.65 -2.72
CA PHE A 213 -9.73 -6.33 -3.02
C PHE A 213 -8.79 -5.21 -2.58
N ILE A 214 -8.23 -5.33 -1.37
CA ILE A 214 -7.24 -4.38 -0.85
C ILE A 214 -6.00 -4.34 -1.74
N GLN A 215 -5.38 -5.48 -2.03
CA GLN A 215 -4.17 -5.54 -2.86
C GLN A 215 -4.39 -4.93 -4.26
N ARG A 216 -5.57 -5.06 -4.84
CA ARG A 216 -5.91 -4.42 -6.11
C ARG A 216 -5.87 -2.89 -5.98
N ASP A 217 -6.39 -2.36 -4.87
CA ASP A 217 -6.36 -0.93 -4.60
C ASP A 217 -4.91 -0.49 -4.36
N GLU A 218 -4.10 -1.27 -3.61
CA GLU A 218 -2.67 -0.97 -3.36
C GLU A 218 -1.82 -0.92 -4.64
N ILE A 219 -2.19 -1.67 -5.68
CA ILE A 219 -1.54 -1.55 -6.99
C ILE A 219 -1.76 -0.14 -7.56
N THR A 220 -2.96 0.42 -7.44
CA THR A 220 -3.24 1.78 -7.92
C THR A 220 -2.56 2.85 -7.06
N HIS A 221 -2.46 2.64 -5.75
CA HIS A 221 -1.72 3.50 -4.83
C HIS A 221 -0.22 3.53 -5.17
N LEU A 222 0.38 2.38 -5.42
CA LEU A 222 1.76 2.27 -5.89
C LEU A 222 1.98 3.02 -7.20
N LEU A 223 1.11 2.83 -8.20
CA LEU A 223 1.19 3.51 -9.48
C LEU A 223 1.06 5.03 -9.33
N LEU A 224 0.20 5.51 -8.43
CA LEU A 224 0.07 6.94 -8.14
C LEU A 224 1.41 7.52 -7.68
N PHE A 225 2.01 6.97 -6.63
CA PHE A 225 3.26 7.50 -6.09
C PHE A 225 4.46 7.27 -7.00
N GLN A 226 4.50 6.15 -7.71
CA GLN A 226 5.50 5.90 -8.75
C GLN A 226 5.46 6.97 -9.84
N ASN A 227 4.28 7.30 -10.35
CA ASN A 227 4.11 8.34 -11.37
C ASN A 227 4.42 9.74 -10.83
N MET A 228 4.06 10.03 -9.57
CA MET A 228 4.42 11.28 -8.90
C MET A 228 5.93 11.42 -8.80
N ILE A 229 6.65 10.42 -8.26
CA ILE A 229 8.11 10.43 -8.10
C ILE A 229 8.81 10.59 -9.46
N ASN A 230 8.37 9.84 -10.47
CA ASN A 230 8.94 9.92 -11.82
C ASN A 230 8.64 11.27 -12.51
N SER A 231 7.50 11.89 -12.22
CA SER A 231 7.19 13.25 -12.68
C SER A 231 8.07 14.28 -11.99
N VAL A 232 8.26 14.17 -10.67
CA VAL A 232 9.18 15.03 -9.90
C VAL A 232 10.61 14.89 -10.42
N ARG A 233 11.06 13.68 -10.75
CA ARG A 233 12.41 13.47 -11.33
C ARG A 233 12.62 14.28 -12.62
N LYS A 234 11.59 14.40 -13.46
CA LYS A 234 11.64 15.19 -14.70
C LYS A 234 11.59 16.69 -14.44
N GLU A 235 10.82 17.12 -13.43
CA GLU A 235 10.60 18.53 -13.09
C GLU A 235 11.70 19.12 -12.22
N ARG A 236 12.28 18.31 -11.35
CA ARG A 236 13.26 18.67 -10.33
C ARG A 236 14.39 17.63 -10.26
N PRO A 237 15.20 17.49 -11.34
CA PRO A 237 16.32 16.55 -11.36
C PRO A 237 17.36 16.85 -10.27
N ASP A 238 17.42 18.09 -9.78
CA ASP A 238 18.27 18.52 -8.67
C ASP A 238 17.98 17.78 -7.35
N LEU A 239 16.74 17.31 -7.14
CA LEU A 239 16.35 16.53 -5.97
C LEU A 239 16.87 15.08 -6.03
N PHE A 240 17.24 14.58 -7.19
CA PHE A 240 17.78 13.23 -7.38
C PHE A 240 19.32 13.22 -7.44
N ASN A 241 19.94 14.05 -6.60
CA ASN A 241 21.38 14.07 -6.39
C ASN A 241 21.84 12.83 -5.59
N GLU A 242 23.14 12.59 -5.57
CA GLU A 242 23.78 11.44 -4.93
C GLU A 242 23.34 11.27 -3.45
N ASN A 243 23.27 12.37 -2.69
CA ASN A 243 22.89 12.33 -1.28
C ASN A 243 21.45 11.81 -1.10
N ASN A 244 20.49 12.30 -1.88
CA ASN A 244 19.10 11.84 -1.78
C ASN A 244 18.93 10.43 -2.32
N ILE A 245 19.63 10.07 -3.39
CA ILE A 245 19.61 8.69 -3.93
C ILE A 245 20.16 7.72 -2.88
N ASN A 246 21.25 8.03 -2.21
CA ASN A 246 21.79 7.19 -1.14
C ASN A 246 20.79 7.05 0.02
N LYS A 247 20.14 8.14 0.45
CA LYS A 247 19.08 8.08 1.46
C LYS A 247 17.92 7.16 1.04
N ILE A 248 17.49 7.24 -0.22
CA ILE A 248 16.43 6.36 -0.75
C ILE A 248 16.85 4.90 -0.68
N TYR A 249 18.07 4.57 -1.07
CA TYR A 249 18.60 3.21 -0.94
C TYR A 249 18.65 2.74 0.50
N ASP A 250 19.09 3.60 1.43
CA ASP A 250 19.17 3.27 2.85
C ASP A 250 17.76 3.06 3.44
N MET A 251 16.77 3.85 3.03
CA MET A 251 15.37 3.66 3.43
C MET A 251 14.84 2.29 2.98
N PHE A 252 15.06 1.91 1.71
CA PHE A 252 14.62 0.61 1.19
C PHE A 252 15.33 -0.56 1.86
N LYS A 253 16.64 -0.47 2.12
CA LYS A 253 17.40 -1.49 2.86
C LYS A 253 16.85 -1.65 4.28
N LYS A 254 16.75 -0.54 5.03
CA LYS A 254 16.24 -0.58 6.41
C LYS A 254 14.81 -1.12 6.48
N ALA A 255 13.96 -0.70 5.55
CA ALA A 255 12.59 -1.21 5.47
C ALA A 255 12.55 -2.70 5.13
N GLY A 256 13.37 -3.15 4.19
CA GLY A 256 13.50 -4.57 3.84
C GLY A 256 13.93 -5.40 5.04
N ASP A 257 14.95 -4.97 5.78
CA ASP A 257 15.46 -5.66 6.97
C ASP A 257 14.37 -5.76 8.06
N LEU A 258 13.62 -4.68 8.29
CA LEU A 258 12.52 -4.67 9.27
C LEU A 258 11.37 -5.58 8.84
N GLU A 259 11.03 -5.60 7.55
CA GLU A 259 9.99 -6.47 7.03
C GLU A 259 10.39 -7.95 7.06
N ILE A 260 11.64 -8.28 6.75
CA ILE A 260 12.18 -9.64 6.90
C ILE A 260 12.13 -10.08 8.37
N LYS A 261 12.59 -9.21 9.29
CA LYS A 261 12.51 -9.47 10.73
C LYS A 261 11.07 -9.75 11.17
N TRP A 262 10.13 -8.92 10.73
CA TRP A 262 8.69 -9.05 11.01
C TRP A 262 8.11 -10.34 10.44
N GLY A 263 8.32 -10.62 9.17
CA GLY A 263 7.82 -11.83 8.50
C GLY A 263 8.30 -13.12 9.19
N LYS A 264 9.59 -13.20 9.52
CA LYS A 264 10.16 -14.33 10.29
C LYS A 264 9.56 -14.43 11.69
N TYR A 265 9.36 -13.30 12.35
CA TYR A 265 8.78 -13.24 13.69
C TYR A 265 7.32 -13.71 13.74
N ILE A 266 6.49 -13.32 12.77
CA ILE A 266 5.07 -13.71 12.75
C ILE A 266 4.87 -15.16 12.34
N THR A 267 5.67 -15.69 11.41
CA THR A 267 5.49 -17.04 10.86
C THR A 267 6.20 -18.12 11.67
N GLN A 268 7.35 -17.83 12.27
CA GLN A 268 8.16 -18.77 13.04
C GLN A 268 8.40 -20.12 12.31
N ASN A 269 8.50 -20.08 10.97
CA ASN A 269 8.57 -21.28 10.12
C ASN A 269 7.40 -22.27 10.27
N GLN A 270 6.26 -21.84 10.83
CA GLN A 270 5.09 -22.69 11.06
C GLN A 270 4.04 -22.61 9.94
N ILE A 271 4.28 -21.79 8.91
CA ILE A 271 3.36 -21.57 7.81
C ILE A 271 3.85 -22.32 6.57
N MET A 272 3.03 -23.23 6.08
CA MET A 272 3.38 -24.08 4.94
C MET A 272 3.69 -23.26 3.68
N GLY A 273 4.92 -23.43 3.16
CA GLY A 273 5.36 -22.77 1.92
C GLY A 273 5.71 -21.28 2.08
N PHE A 274 5.86 -20.81 3.33
CA PHE A 274 6.29 -19.45 3.65
C PHE A 274 7.33 -19.46 4.77
N THR A 275 8.52 -19.98 4.43
CA THR A 275 9.67 -20.16 5.32
C THR A 275 10.51 -18.89 5.43
N ASP A 276 11.40 -18.83 6.41
CA ASP A 276 12.31 -17.69 6.63
C ASP A 276 13.11 -17.30 5.38
N ASP A 277 13.64 -18.29 4.64
CA ASP A 277 14.41 -18.05 3.41
C ASP A 277 13.52 -17.49 2.28
N ILE A 278 12.30 -18.02 2.18
CA ILE A 278 11.32 -17.54 1.19
C ILE A 278 10.89 -16.11 1.52
N ILE A 279 10.66 -15.80 2.79
CA ILE A 279 10.32 -14.44 3.24
C ILE A 279 11.43 -13.48 2.84
N GLU A 280 12.67 -13.79 3.15
CA GLU A 280 13.83 -12.96 2.86
C GLU A 280 13.97 -12.70 1.34
N GLU A 281 13.94 -13.77 0.53
CA GLU A 281 14.06 -13.64 -0.92
C GLU A 281 12.87 -12.87 -1.52
N TYR A 282 11.67 -13.05 -0.99
CA TYR A 282 10.48 -12.34 -1.46
C TYR A 282 10.55 -10.83 -1.15
N ILE A 283 10.95 -10.46 0.06
CA ILE A 283 11.11 -9.05 0.43
C ILE A 283 12.22 -8.39 -0.39
N HIS A 284 13.36 -9.05 -0.58
CA HIS A 284 14.42 -8.57 -1.47
C HIS A 284 13.92 -8.36 -2.91
N TYR A 285 13.12 -9.30 -3.43
CA TYR A 285 12.48 -9.15 -4.73
C TYR A 285 11.56 -7.92 -4.78
N LEU A 286 10.70 -7.72 -3.77
CA LEU A 286 9.80 -6.56 -3.73
C LEU A 286 10.59 -5.24 -3.68
N VAL A 287 11.61 -5.14 -2.85
CA VAL A 287 12.50 -3.96 -2.78
C VAL A 287 13.09 -3.64 -4.16
N ASP A 288 13.64 -4.64 -4.83
CA ASP A 288 14.20 -4.47 -6.19
C ASP A 288 13.14 -3.96 -7.19
N GLN A 289 11.92 -4.51 -7.14
CA GLN A 289 10.84 -4.06 -8.03
C GLN A 289 10.45 -2.61 -7.77
N ARG A 290 10.36 -2.19 -6.50
CA ARG A 290 9.97 -0.81 -6.15
C ARG A 290 11.05 0.20 -6.49
N LEU A 291 12.33 -0.15 -6.37
CA LEU A 291 13.44 0.67 -6.83
C LEU A 291 13.41 0.88 -8.35
N VAL A 292 13.26 -0.22 -9.12
CA VAL A 292 13.17 -0.14 -10.58
C VAL A 292 11.98 0.72 -11.03
N ALA A 293 10.84 0.61 -10.34
CA ALA A 293 9.63 1.38 -10.63
C ALA A 293 9.83 2.91 -10.52
N ILE A 294 10.77 3.35 -9.71
CA ILE A 294 11.15 4.77 -9.56
C ILE A 294 12.46 5.12 -10.26
N ASN A 295 12.88 4.31 -11.25
CA ASN A 295 14.10 4.49 -12.05
C ASN A 295 15.39 4.49 -11.22
N LEU A 296 15.53 3.55 -10.30
CA LEU A 296 16.74 3.24 -9.55
C LEU A 296 17.17 1.80 -9.79
N ASP A 297 18.48 1.53 -9.59
CA ASP A 297 19.04 0.20 -9.78
C ASP A 297 18.61 -0.75 -8.64
N LYS A 298 18.56 -2.04 -8.93
CA LYS A 298 18.34 -3.10 -7.96
C LYS A 298 19.48 -3.18 -6.96
N ILE A 299 19.15 -3.57 -5.72
CA ILE A 299 20.13 -3.81 -4.66
C ILE A 299 20.51 -5.30 -4.61
N TYR A 300 19.51 -6.18 -4.63
CA TYR A 300 19.66 -7.61 -4.32
C TYR A 300 19.71 -8.49 -5.56
N ASN A 301 19.14 -8.06 -6.68
CA ASN A 301 18.92 -8.86 -7.88
C ASN A 301 18.16 -10.16 -7.60
N ALA A 302 17.25 -10.11 -6.64
CA ALA A 302 16.47 -11.25 -6.18
C ALA A 302 15.48 -11.73 -7.23
N LYS A 303 15.15 -13.03 -7.18
CA LYS A 303 14.14 -13.63 -8.03
C LYS A 303 12.82 -13.80 -7.26
N HIS A 304 11.72 -13.80 -7.98
CA HIS A 304 10.41 -14.06 -7.37
C HIS A 304 10.31 -15.52 -6.87
N PRO A 305 10.32 -15.79 -5.54
CA PRO A 305 10.41 -17.15 -5.02
C PRO A 305 9.05 -17.88 -4.99
N ILE A 306 7.94 -17.14 -4.96
CA ILE A 306 6.59 -17.64 -4.69
C ILE A 306 5.58 -17.20 -5.75
N LYS A 307 5.80 -17.63 -7.00
CA LYS A 307 4.94 -17.23 -8.13
C LYS A 307 3.45 -17.57 -7.96
N TRP A 308 3.11 -18.51 -7.06
CA TRP A 308 1.73 -18.83 -6.75
C TRP A 308 0.95 -17.66 -6.13
N VAL A 309 1.64 -16.68 -5.52
CA VAL A 309 1.01 -15.46 -4.99
C VAL A 309 0.39 -14.64 -6.11
N ASP A 310 1.00 -14.62 -7.28
CA ASP A 310 0.49 -13.91 -8.45
C ASP A 310 -0.88 -14.43 -8.89
N ASP A 311 -1.17 -15.71 -8.64
CA ASP A 311 -2.46 -16.31 -9.00
C ASP A 311 -3.60 -15.80 -8.09
N PHE A 312 -3.29 -15.41 -6.86
CA PHE A 312 -4.25 -14.74 -5.96
C PHE A 312 -4.48 -13.28 -6.33
N SER A 313 -3.47 -12.59 -6.84
CA SER A 313 -3.58 -11.17 -7.21
C SER A 313 -4.23 -10.94 -8.59
N LYS A 314 -4.32 -11.98 -9.44
CA LYS A 314 -4.98 -11.85 -10.74
C LYS A 314 -6.50 -11.76 -10.60
N PHE A 315 -7.06 -10.61 -10.96
CA PHE A 315 -8.51 -10.40 -11.07
C PHE A 315 -9.07 -10.81 -12.43
N ASN A 316 -8.24 -11.35 -13.33
CA ASN A 316 -8.68 -11.72 -14.65
C ASN A 316 -9.53 -12.97 -14.62
N ASP A 317 -10.76 -12.73 -14.98
CA ASP A 317 -11.65 -13.51 -15.81
C ASP A 317 -11.24 -14.94 -16.11
N GLN A 318 -12.21 -15.70 -16.01
CA GLN A 318 -12.45 -17.05 -16.44
C GLN A 318 -12.25 -18.08 -15.35
N LYS A 319 -13.41 -18.35 -14.73
CA LYS A 319 -13.72 -19.68 -14.23
C LYS A 319 -12.64 -20.28 -13.32
N SER A 320 -12.36 -19.69 -12.24
CA SER A 320 -11.89 -20.53 -11.17
C SER A 320 -13.05 -20.84 -10.25
N ASN A 321 -13.61 -22.01 -10.44
CA ASN A 321 -14.32 -22.77 -9.40
C ASN A 321 -13.39 -23.01 -8.20
N PHE A 322 -12.53 -22.07 -7.89
CA PHE A 322 -11.64 -22.18 -6.75
C PHE A 322 -12.37 -21.92 -5.44
N PHE A 323 -13.50 -21.21 -5.54
CA PHE A 323 -14.40 -20.98 -4.43
C PHE A 323 -15.83 -21.18 -4.93
N GLU A 324 -16.48 -22.26 -4.56
CA GLU A 324 -17.91 -22.48 -4.77
C GLU A 324 -18.80 -21.52 -3.96
N SER A 325 -18.39 -20.27 -3.78
CA SER A 325 -19.24 -19.22 -3.26
C SER A 325 -19.74 -18.37 -4.41
N LYS A 326 -21.05 -18.05 -4.40
CA LYS A 326 -21.69 -17.19 -5.38
C LYS A 326 -20.96 -15.83 -5.43
N VAL A 327 -19.96 -15.74 -6.29
CA VAL A 327 -19.36 -14.46 -6.65
C VAL A 327 -20.34 -13.81 -7.60
N THR A 328 -20.97 -12.73 -7.18
CA THR A 328 -21.61 -11.80 -8.09
C THR A 328 -20.51 -11.23 -9.00
N ASN A 329 -20.42 -11.80 -10.19
CA ASN A 329 -19.48 -11.38 -11.22
C ASN A 329 -19.86 -9.99 -11.71
N TYR A 330 -19.24 -8.97 -11.12
CA TYR A 330 -18.99 -7.73 -11.83
C TYR A 330 -17.59 -7.84 -12.44
N SER A 331 -17.51 -7.83 -13.76
CA SER A 331 -16.26 -7.68 -14.51
C SER A 331 -15.72 -6.29 -14.26
N LYS A 332 -14.87 -6.15 -13.25
CA LYS A 332 -14.13 -4.91 -12.96
C LYS A 332 -12.76 -5.03 -13.62
N GLY A 333 -12.27 -3.94 -14.19
CA GLY A 333 -11.10 -3.91 -15.07
C GLY A 333 -9.86 -4.59 -14.47
N SER A 334 -9.14 -5.29 -15.31
CA SER A 334 -7.83 -5.88 -14.99
C SER A 334 -6.72 -4.88 -15.30
N ILE A 335 -5.71 -4.83 -14.44
CA ILE A 335 -4.54 -3.98 -14.62
C ILE A 335 -3.31 -4.86 -14.74
N SER A 336 -2.46 -4.54 -15.73
CA SER A 336 -1.07 -4.94 -15.77
C SER A 336 -0.19 -3.73 -15.52
N PHE A 337 0.99 -3.92 -14.91
CA PHE A 337 2.01 -2.87 -14.80
C PHE A 337 2.50 -2.36 -16.17
N ASP A 338 2.24 -3.12 -17.25
CA ASP A 338 2.59 -2.77 -18.61
C ASP A 338 1.60 -1.78 -19.25
N ASP A 339 0.46 -1.50 -18.60
CA ASP A 339 -0.60 -0.63 -19.12
C ASP A 339 -0.38 0.87 -18.78
N PHE A 340 0.72 1.20 -18.08
CA PHE A 340 1.06 2.56 -17.63
C PHE A 340 2.54 2.93 -17.98
#